data_8ec7645c79b2dee5e107c388d4669efd
#
_entry.id   8ec7645c79b2dee5e107c388d4669efd
#
_cell.length_a   1.000
_cell.length_b   1.000
_cell.length_c   1.000
_cell.angle_alpha   90.00
_cell.angle_beta   90.00
_cell.angle_gamma   90.00
#
_symmetry.space_group_name_H-M   'P 1'
#
loop_
_entity.id
_entity.type
_entity.pdbx_description
1 polymer ?
#
loop_
_entity_poly.entity_id
_entity_poly.type
_entity_poly.pdbx_seq_one_letter_code
_entity_poly.pdbx_strand_id
1 'polypeptide(L)'
;FRINGIRHNIDFLATIMQHDRFREGALTTAFIAEEYPDGFEGAPLSSEQIKERAVIGFYMRSYVLDRASEISGAMPNYEAKLPDAMAVQVEDQVFTARFDENGIVLDDETFELESLWLPGDLFFEGKVNGQAVSLAVDTMPEGYVLTSRGKAQEVFVRSLRAQELMVFMPEKTDGASSKELLCPM
;
A
#
# COMPACT_ATOMS: atom_id res chain seq x y z
N PHE A 1 -16.46 -0.58 -6.78
CA PHE A 1 -17.02 0.75 -6.98
C PHE A 1 -16.16 1.77 -6.23
N ARG A 2 -15.58 2.74 -6.93
CA ARG A 2 -14.68 3.74 -6.37
C ARG A 2 -15.07 5.13 -6.88
N ILE A 3 -15.08 6.10 -5.96
CA ILE A 3 -15.29 7.52 -6.27
C ILE A 3 -14.02 8.25 -5.82
N ASN A 4 -13.39 9.00 -6.71
CA ASN A 4 -12.21 9.80 -6.43
C ASN A 4 -12.52 11.29 -6.48
N GLY A 5 -11.71 12.10 -5.79
CA GLY A 5 -11.75 13.55 -5.86
C GLY A 5 -12.63 14.23 -4.80
N ILE A 6 -13.48 13.49 -4.11
CA ILE A 6 -14.28 13.99 -2.98
C ILE A 6 -14.13 13.08 -1.77
N ARG A 7 -14.27 13.65 -0.57
CA ARG A 7 -14.34 12.81 0.65
C ARG A 7 -15.70 12.12 0.70
N HIS A 8 -15.69 10.82 0.98
CA HIS A 8 -16.87 9.98 1.10
C HIS A 8 -16.71 8.98 2.24
N ASN A 9 -17.79 8.35 2.64
CA ASN A 9 -17.84 7.39 3.73
C ASN A 9 -18.05 5.94 3.24
N ILE A 10 -17.75 5.66 1.97
CA ILE A 10 -17.96 4.33 1.37
C ILE A 10 -17.20 3.25 2.14
N ASP A 11 -15.94 3.53 2.50
CA ASP A 11 -15.10 2.60 3.25
C ASP A 11 -15.65 2.30 4.63
N PHE A 12 -16.13 3.32 5.33
CA PHE A 12 -16.81 3.16 6.62
C PHE A 12 -18.07 2.30 6.49
N LEU A 13 -18.91 2.60 5.51
CA LEU A 13 -20.13 1.82 5.25
C LEU A 13 -19.81 0.37 4.88
N ALA A 14 -18.78 0.15 4.06
CA ALA A 14 -18.35 -1.20 3.70
C ALA A 14 -17.87 -2.00 4.92
N THR A 15 -17.20 -1.36 5.86
CA THR A 15 -16.77 -1.99 7.13
C THR A 15 -17.95 -2.30 8.02
N ILE A 16 -18.91 -1.37 8.16
CA ILE A 16 -20.15 -1.62 8.94
C ILE A 16 -20.90 -2.83 8.38
N MET A 17 -21.07 -2.92 7.06
CA MET A 17 -21.76 -4.04 6.42
C MET A 17 -21.08 -5.41 6.64
N GLN A 18 -19.80 -5.40 6.96
CA GLN A 18 -19.03 -6.63 7.26
C GLN A 18 -18.98 -6.92 8.76
N HIS A 19 -19.38 -5.99 9.61
CA HIS A 19 -19.37 -6.13 11.06
C HIS A 19 -20.36 -7.22 11.50
N ASP A 20 -19.93 -8.10 12.43
CA ASP A 20 -20.75 -9.26 12.85
C ASP A 20 -22.10 -8.83 13.41
N ARG A 21 -22.16 -7.84 14.29
CA ARG A 21 -23.42 -7.29 14.82
C ARG A 21 -24.36 -6.78 13.73
N PHE A 22 -23.79 -6.17 12.65
CA PHE A 22 -24.59 -5.73 11.52
C PHE A 22 -25.18 -6.93 10.76
N ARG A 23 -24.39 -7.95 10.53
CA ARG A 23 -24.82 -9.17 9.81
C ARG A 23 -25.83 -9.99 10.59
N GLU A 24 -25.74 -9.98 11.91
CA GLU A 24 -26.68 -10.64 12.83
C GLU A 24 -27.94 -9.80 13.09
N GLY A 25 -27.98 -8.55 12.63
CA GLY A 25 -29.11 -7.64 12.86
C GLY A 25 -29.18 -7.09 14.29
N ALA A 26 -28.12 -7.23 15.10
CA ALA A 26 -28.05 -6.75 16.47
C ALA A 26 -27.65 -5.26 16.53
N LEU A 27 -28.45 -4.41 15.87
CA LEU A 27 -28.17 -2.99 15.74
C LEU A 27 -28.98 -2.15 16.73
N THR A 28 -28.30 -1.16 17.31
CA THR A 28 -28.91 -0.12 18.14
C THR A 28 -28.60 1.24 17.53
N THR A 29 -29.31 2.28 17.95
CA THR A 29 -29.00 3.67 17.56
C THR A 29 -27.63 4.13 18.08
N ALA A 30 -27.08 3.44 19.09
CA ALA A 30 -25.78 3.71 19.68
C ALA A 30 -24.64 2.89 19.02
N PHE A 31 -24.94 1.99 18.06
CA PHE A 31 -23.97 1.06 17.44
C PHE A 31 -22.65 1.73 17.05
N ILE A 32 -22.71 2.87 16.36
CA ILE A 32 -21.50 3.57 15.90
C ILE A 32 -20.68 4.08 17.10
N ALA A 33 -21.33 4.62 18.12
CA ALA A 33 -20.64 5.13 19.30
C ALA A 33 -20.07 4.00 20.18
N GLU A 34 -20.68 2.82 20.15
CA GLU A 34 -20.22 1.64 20.87
C GLU A 34 -19.01 0.97 20.21
N GLU A 35 -19.04 0.82 18.88
CA GLU A 35 -18.02 0.07 18.14
C GLU A 35 -16.86 0.98 17.65
N TYR A 36 -17.10 2.29 17.49
CA TYR A 36 -16.12 3.26 16.99
C TYR A 36 -16.04 4.50 17.88
N PRO A 37 -15.72 4.36 19.18
CA PRO A 37 -15.70 5.50 20.14
C PRO A 37 -14.65 6.55 19.76
N ASP A 38 -13.52 6.12 19.23
CA ASP A 38 -12.39 6.98 18.84
C ASP A 38 -12.43 7.38 17.35
N GLY A 39 -13.49 7.01 16.64
CA GLY A 39 -13.64 7.24 15.20
C GLY A 39 -13.31 6.01 14.37
N PHE A 40 -13.39 6.16 13.06
CA PHE A 40 -13.15 5.07 12.09
C PHE A 40 -11.74 5.13 11.53
N GLU A 41 -10.94 4.13 11.83
CA GLU A 41 -9.58 3.95 11.30
C GLU A 41 -9.45 2.76 10.32
N GLY A 42 -10.56 2.10 10.00
CA GLY A 42 -10.60 0.86 9.23
C GLY A 42 -10.35 -0.37 10.11
N ALA A 43 -10.62 -1.54 9.55
CA ALA A 43 -10.33 -2.79 10.24
C ALA A 43 -8.81 -3.03 10.32
N PRO A 44 -8.26 -3.50 11.46
CA PRO A 44 -6.85 -3.86 11.55
C PRO A 44 -6.53 -4.96 10.55
N LEU A 45 -5.32 -4.90 9.98
CA LEU A 45 -4.85 -5.92 9.07
C LEU A 45 -4.30 -7.13 9.86
N SER A 46 -4.56 -8.32 9.37
CA SER A 46 -3.87 -9.51 9.88
C SER A 46 -2.42 -9.53 9.37
N SER A 47 -1.55 -10.30 10.05
CA SER A 47 -0.16 -10.47 9.59
C SER A 47 -0.06 -11.01 8.17
N GLU A 48 -0.98 -11.89 7.77
CA GLU A 48 -1.07 -12.41 6.39
C GLU A 48 -1.43 -11.31 5.39
N GLN A 49 -2.36 -10.44 5.74
CA GLN A 49 -2.76 -9.31 4.89
C GLN A 49 -1.65 -8.27 4.76
N ILE A 50 -0.84 -8.06 5.80
CA ILE A 50 0.33 -7.17 5.75
C ILE A 50 1.35 -7.73 4.76
N LYS A 51 1.68 -9.03 4.85
CA LYS A 51 2.59 -9.70 3.90
C LYS A 51 2.05 -9.69 2.46
N GLU A 52 0.75 -9.97 2.28
CA GLU A 52 0.09 -9.89 0.98
C GLU A 52 0.27 -8.51 0.34
N ARG A 53 0.06 -7.42 1.11
CA ARG A 53 0.25 -6.06 0.61
C ARG A 53 1.71 -5.76 0.30
N ALA A 54 2.64 -6.29 1.11
CA ALA A 54 4.06 -6.14 0.85
C ALA A 54 4.47 -6.81 -0.47
N VAL A 55 4.00 -8.03 -0.72
CA VAL A 55 4.25 -8.78 -1.97
C VAL A 55 3.66 -8.04 -3.17
N ILE A 56 2.42 -7.54 -3.06
CA ILE A 56 1.76 -6.79 -4.13
C ILE A 56 2.51 -5.48 -4.42
N GLY A 57 2.88 -4.73 -3.39
CA GLY A 57 3.64 -3.49 -3.55
C GLY A 57 5.00 -3.71 -4.22
N PHE A 58 5.71 -4.76 -3.82
CA PHE A 58 6.97 -5.15 -4.46
C PHE A 58 6.78 -5.51 -5.94
N TYR A 59 5.79 -6.35 -6.26
CA TYR A 59 5.46 -6.72 -7.64
C TYR A 59 5.18 -5.49 -8.51
N MET A 60 4.30 -4.62 -8.04
CA MET A 60 3.91 -3.42 -8.76
C MET A 60 5.11 -2.49 -9.00
N ARG A 61 5.96 -2.30 -8.00
CA ARG A 61 7.15 -1.47 -8.11
C ARG A 61 8.17 -2.07 -9.07
N SER A 62 8.39 -3.37 -8.98
CA SER A 62 9.28 -4.10 -9.87
C SER A 62 8.83 -3.99 -11.33
N TYR A 63 7.53 -4.14 -11.58
CA TYR A 63 6.94 -3.99 -12.91
C TYR A 63 7.18 -2.58 -13.49
N VAL A 64 7.00 -1.53 -12.68
CA VAL A 64 7.26 -0.14 -13.09
C VAL A 64 8.73 0.08 -13.41
N LEU A 65 9.64 -0.47 -12.59
CA LEU A 65 11.08 -0.35 -12.80
C LEU A 65 11.56 -1.12 -14.03
N ASP A 66 11.05 -2.33 -14.22
CA ASP A 66 11.34 -3.15 -15.39
C ASP A 66 10.92 -2.44 -16.67
N ARG A 67 9.69 -1.98 -16.74
CA ARG A 67 9.19 -1.18 -17.87
C ARG A 67 10.02 0.09 -18.10
N ALA A 68 10.48 0.75 -17.04
CA ALA A 68 11.31 1.94 -17.15
C ALA A 68 12.71 1.61 -17.73
N SER A 69 13.21 0.40 -17.51
CA SER A 69 14.49 -0.06 -18.06
C SER A 69 14.45 -0.28 -19.57
N GLU A 70 13.28 -0.57 -20.13
CA GLU A 70 13.08 -0.83 -21.56
C GLU A 70 12.88 0.44 -22.41
N ILE A 71 12.82 1.63 -21.78
CA ILE A 71 12.60 2.89 -22.51
C ILE A 71 13.81 3.20 -23.38
N SER A 72 13.60 3.34 -24.70
CA SER A 72 14.63 3.75 -25.65
C SER A 72 15.04 5.22 -25.45
N GLY A 73 16.33 5.54 -25.71
CA GLY A 73 16.86 6.89 -25.59
C GLY A 73 17.43 7.22 -24.20
N ALA A 74 17.68 6.22 -23.38
CA ALA A 74 18.48 6.37 -22.17
C ALA A 74 19.89 6.86 -22.49
N MET A 75 20.53 7.54 -21.53
CA MET A 75 21.90 8.04 -21.71
C MET A 75 22.84 6.88 -22.05
N PRO A 76 23.81 7.09 -22.96
CA PRO A 76 24.83 6.09 -23.24
C PRO A 76 25.51 5.60 -21.95
N ASN A 77 25.66 4.31 -21.79
CA ASN A 77 26.24 3.64 -20.62
C ASN A 77 25.38 3.70 -19.33
N TYR A 78 24.12 4.12 -19.41
CA TYR A 78 23.19 3.97 -18.31
C TYR A 78 22.27 2.76 -18.58
N GLU A 79 22.48 1.71 -17.82
CA GLU A 79 21.57 0.56 -17.78
C GLU A 79 20.76 0.64 -16.49
N ALA A 80 19.46 0.93 -16.62
CA ALA A 80 18.55 0.78 -15.50
C ALA A 80 18.42 -0.71 -15.21
N LYS A 81 18.92 -1.16 -14.06
CA LYS A 81 18.77 -2.57 -13.62
C LYS A 81 17.74 -2.64 -12.52
N LEU A 82 16.92 -3.67 -12.58
CA LEU A 82 16.06 -4.02 -11.45
C LEU A 82 16.97 -4.41 -10.27
N PRO A 83 16.78 -3.85 -9.07
CA PRO A 83 17.54 -4.27 -7.90
C PRO A 83 17.28 -5.74 -7.58
N ASP A 84 18.32 -6.46 -7.15
CA ASP A 84 18.21 -7.88 -6.76
C ASP A 84 17.23 -8.07 -5.59
N ALA A 85 17.16 -7.08 -4.70
CA ALA A 85 16.22 -7.05 -3.59
C ALA A 85 15.81 -5.60 -3.26
N MET A 86 14.61 -5.45 -2.71
CA MET A 86 14.09 -4.17 -2.24
C MET A 86 13.52 -4.32 -0.83
N ALA A 87 13.56 -3.24 -0.06
CA ALA A 87 12.86 -3.15 1.21
C ALA A 87 11.41 -2.72 0.96
N VAL A 88 10.48 -3.43 1.59
CA VAL A 88 9.06 -3.11 1.56
C VAL A 88 8.60 -2.85 2.98
N GLN A 89 8.08 -1.66 3.22
CA GLN A 89 7.55 -1.27 4.52
C GLN A 89 6.03 -1.18 4.44
N VAL A 90 5.35 -1.88 5.35
CA VAL A 90 3.91 -1.82 5.55
C VAL A 90 3.67 -1.63 7.04
N GLU A 91 3.01 -0.55 7.41
CA GLU A 91 2.92 -0.13 8.82
C GLU A 91 4.33 0.02 9.43
N ASP A 92 4.55 -0.57 10.59
CA ASP A 92 5.85 -0.57 11.28
C ASP A 92 6.74 -1.78 10.89
N GLN A 93 6.26 -2.64 9.97
CA GLN A 93 6.99 -3.83 9.55
C GLN A 93 7.75 -3.56 8.26
N VAL A 94 9.02 -3.96 8.25
CA VAL A 94 9.90 -3.85 7.07
C VAL A 94 10.32 -5.25 6.66
N PHE A 95 10.12 -5.57 5.41
CA PHE A 95 10.46 -6.84 4.79
C PHE A 95 11.49 -6.64 3.70
N THR A 96 12.30 -7.66 3.46
CA THR A 96 13.17 -7.74 2.28
C THR A 96 12.49 -8.59 1.22
N ALA A 97 12.21 -8.01 0.06
CA ALA A 97 11.56 -8.70 -1.04
C ALA A 97 12.49 -8.87 -2.23
N ARG A 98 12.46 -10.05 -2.83
CA ARG A 98 13.22 -10.40 -4.05
C ARG A 98 12.44 -11.38 -4.92
N PHE A 99 12.78 -11.46 -6.19
CA PHE A 99 12.31 -12.55 -7.05
C PHE A 99 13.16 -13.80 -6.88
N ASP A 100 12.52 -14.96 -7.00
CA ASP A 100 13.14 -16.27 -7.07
C ASP A 100 12.47 -17.09 -8.20
N GLU A 101 13.02 -18.27 -8.51
CA GLU A 101 12.49 -19.17 -9.54
C GLU A 101 11.03 -19.58 -9.28
N ASN A 102 10.60 -19.60 -8.01
CA ASN A 102 9.27 -20.02 -7.58
C ASN A 102 8.31 -18.86 -7.25
N GLY A 103 8.73 -17.61 -7.45
CA GLY A 103 7.86 -16.44 -7.18
C GLY A 103 8.55 -15.29 -6.47
N ILE A 104 7.84 -14.64 -5.55
CA ILE A 104 8.35 -13.53 -4.74
C ILE A 104 8.69 -14.05 -3.35
N VAL A 105 9.93 -13.88 -2.94
CA VAL A 105 10.39 -14.20 -1.59
C VAL A 105 10.33 -12.94 -0.75
N LEU A 106 9.58 -12.99 0.35
CA LEU A 106 9.48 -11.95 1.36
C LEU A 106 10.17 -12.48 2.62
N ASP A 107 11.35 -11.95 2.93
CA ASP A 107 12.29 -12.50 3.91
C ASP A 107 12.62 -13.98 3.60
N ASP A 108 12.00 -14.91 4.29
CA ASP A 108 12.20 -16.36 4.12
C ASP A 108 10.96 -17.10 3.58
N GLU A 109 9.87 -16.38 3.30
CA GLU A 109 8.61 -16.95 2.79
C GLU A 109 8.44 -16.70 1.31
N THR A 110 8.05 -17.72 0.55
CA THR A 110 7.79 -17.62 -0.90
C THR A 110 6.29 -17.43 -1.15
N PHE A 111 5.97 -16.50 -2.02
CA PHE A 111 4.61 -16.18 -2.44
C PHE A 111 4.48 -16.31 -3.95
N GLU A 112 3.45 -17.03 -4.38
CA GLU A 112 3.03 -17.03 -5.78
C GLU A 112 2.09 -15.85 -6.03
N LEU A 113 2.36 -15.07 -7.08
CA LEU A 113 1.52 -13.94 -7.45
C LEU A 113 1.17 -14.00 -8.94
N GLU A 114 -0.12 -13.98 -9.23
CA GLU A 114 -0.68 -13.88 -10.58
C GLU A 114 -1.48 -12.59 -10.71
N SER A 115 -1.12 -11.71 -11.62
CA SER A 115 -1.87 -10.48 -11.89
C SER A 115 -1.62 -9.99 -13.32
N LEU A 116 -2.61 -9.31 -13.87
CA LEU A 116 -2.53 -8.58 -15.13
C LEU A 116 -2.50 -7.06 -14.90
N TRP A 117 -2.20 -6.62 -13.68
CA TRP A 117 -2.14 -5.21 -13.34
C TRP A 117 -1.11 -4.45 -14.18
N LEU A 118 -1.51 -3.29 -14.66
CA LEU A 118 -0.65 -2.37 -15.40
C LEU A 118 -0.56 -1.02 -14.66
N PRO A 119 0.59 -0.31 -14.76
CA PRO A 119 0.74 1.03 -14.22
C PRO A 119 -0.32 1.98 -14.77
N GLY A 120 -1.09 2.58 -13.87
CA GLY A 120 -2.24 3.43 -14.17
C GLY A 120 -3.59 2.80 -13.89
N ASP A 121 -3.65 1.48 -13.69
CA ASP A 121 -4.87 0.82 -13.25
C ASP A 121 -5.24 1.27 -11.83
N LEU A 122 -6.52 1.60 -11.64
CA LEU A 122 -7.06 2.05 -10.35
C LEU A 122 -7.27 0.90 -9.36
N PHE A 123 -7.21 -0.34 -9.83
CA PHE A 123 -7.38 -1.55 -9.04
C PHE A 123 -6.26 -2.53 -9.37
N PHE A 124 -5.72 -3.13 -8.33
CA PHE A 124 -4.95 -4.34 -8.44
C PHE A 124 -5.92 -5.52 -8.30
N GLU A 125 -5.97 -6.37 -9.32
CA GLU A 125 -6.73 -7.61 -9.30
C GLU A 125 -5.78 -8.75 -9.61
N GLY A 126 -5.81 -9.79 -8.78
CA GLY A 126 -4.89 -10.90 -8.92
C GLY A 126 -5.13 -12.00 -7.92
N LYS A 127 -4.17 -12.91 -7.84
CA LYS A 127 -4.15 -13.97 -6.83
C LYS A 127 -2.80 -13.97 -6.12
N VAL A 128 -2.83 -14.10 -4.81
CA VAL A 128 -1.65 -14.34 -3.98
C VAL A 128 -1.83 -15.70 -3.32
N ASN A 129 -0.90 -16.64 -3.55
CA ASN A 129 -1.00 -18.03 -3.09
C ASN A 129 -2.34 -18.68 -3.45
N GLY A 130 -2.86 -18.41 -4.66
CA GLY A 130 -4.14 -18.93 -5.16
C GLY A 130 -5.39 -18.22 -4.61
N GLN A 131 -5.27 -17.32 -3.63
CA GLN A 131 -6.38 -16.53 -3.10
C GLN A 131 -6.60 -15.27 -3.92
N ALA A 132 -7.83 -15.01 -4.35
CA ALA A 132 -8.19 -13.83 -5.12
C ALA A 132 -8.12 -12.57 -4.24
N VAL A 133 -7.43 -11.56 -4.75
CA VAL A 133 -7.22 -10.27 -4.11
C VAL A 133 -7.66 -9.16 -5.04
N SER A 134 -8.41 -8.18 -4.52
CA SER A 134 -8.76 -6.96 -5.21
C SER A 134 -8.56 -5.77 -4.28
N LEU A 135 -7.67 -4.86 -4.68
CA LEU A 135 -7.28 -3.67 -3.92
C LEU A 135 -7.42 -2.45 -4.80
N ALA A 136 -7.94 -1.36 -4.26
CA ALA A 136 -7.83 -0.08 -4.91
C ALA A 136 -6.40 0.46 -4.75
N VAL A 137 -5.88 1.08 -5.80
CA VAL A 137 -4.48 1.54 -5.88
C VAL A 137 -4.44 3.04 -6.07
N ASP A 138 -3.69 3.72 -5.20
CA ASP A 138 -3.20 5.08 -5.40
C ASP A 138 -1.68 5.07 -5.38
N THR A 139 -1.07 5.80 -6.31
CA THR A 139 0.38 5.87 -6.42
C THR A 139 0.95 6.96 -5.52
N MET A 140 2.08 6.66 -4.88
CA MET A 140 2.90 7.61 -4.14
C MET A 140 4.32 7.65 -4.74
N PRO A 141 5.12 8.68 -4.45
CA PRO A 141 6.50 8.77 -4.94
C PRO A 141 7.35 7.54 -4.61
N GLU A 142 7.18 6.98 -3.42
CA GLU A 142 7.99 5.86 -2.91
C GLU A 142 7.20 4.55 -2.77
N GLY A 143 5.99 4.47 -3.34
CA GLY A 143 5.17 3.28 -3.20
C GLY A 143 3.71 3.47 -3.59
N TYR A 144 2.82 2.87 -2.81
CA TYR A 144 1.39 2.80 -3.11
C TYR A 144 0.54 2.94 -1.86
N VAL A 145 -0.66 3.49 -2.00
CA VAL A 145 -1.73 3.31 -1.02
C VAL A 145 -2.65 2.22 -1.53
N LEU A 146 -2.69 1.11 -0.82
CA LEU A 146 -3.54 -0.04 -1.15
C LEU A 146 -4.76 -0.04 -0.23
N THR A 147 -5.94 0.09 -0.82
CA THR A 147 -7.18 0.18 -0.05
C THR A 147 -8.07 -1.03 -0.29
N SER A 148 -8.48 -1.67 0.79
CA SER A 148 -9.53 -2.68 0.77
C SER A 148 -10.31 -2.67 2.08
N ARG A 149 -11.59 -3.04 2.03
CA ARG A 149 -12.46 -3.18 3.20
C ARG A 149 -12.41 -1.98 4.14
N GLY A 150 -12.31 -0.77 3.59
CA GLY A 150 -12.29 0.46 4.38
C GLY A 150 -10.95 0.83 5.01
N LYS A 151 -9.91 0.00 4.86
CA LYS A 151 -8.55 0.30 5.32
C LYS A 151 -7.68 0.70 4.15
N ALA A 152 -7.21 1.93 4.18
CA ALA A 152 -6.15 2.42 3.29
C ALA A 152 -4.80 2.16 3.97
N GLN A 153 -3.90 1.51 3.26
CA GLN A 153 -2.60 1.15 3.77
C GLN A 153 -1.49 1.67 2.87
N GLU A 154 -0.57 2.42 3.43
CA GLU A 154 0.64 2.84 2.75
C GLU A 154 1.64 1.68 2.68
N VAL A 155 2.15 1.45 1.48
CA VAL A 155 3.16 0.44 1.20
C VAL A 155 4.33 1.15 0.53
N PHE A 156 5.43 1.31 1.25
CA PHE A 156 6.65 1.92 0.73
C PHE A 156 7.57 0.85 0.16
N VAL A 157 8.07 1.08 -1.05
CA VAL A 157 9.01 0.16 -1.70
C VAL A 157 10.25 0.93 -2.10
N ARG A 158 11.36 0.64 -1.42
CA ARG A 158 12.62 1.38 -1.52
C ARG A 158 13.79 0.43 -1.79
N SER A 159 14.93 0.98 -2.24
CA SER A 159 16.17 0.22 -2.21
C SER A 159 16.56 -0.08 -0.76
N LEU A 160 17.28 -1.19 -0.53
CA LEU A 160 17.79 -1.53 0.80
C LEU A 160 18.59 -0.37 1.41
N ARG A 161 19.42 0.29 0.60
CA ARG A 161 20.21 1.44 1.04
C ARG A 161 19.35 2.64 1.45
N ALA A 162 18.28 2.93 0.71
CA ALA A 162 17.36 4.01 1.07
C ALA A 162 16.66 3.70 2.41
N GLN A 163 16.26 2.47 2.63
CA GLN A 163 15.64 2.05 3.88
C GLN A 163 16.60 2.17 5.07
N GLU A 164 17.87 1.80 4.92
CA GLU A 164 18.88 2.02 5.96
C GLU A 164 19.05 3.49 6.34
N LEU A 165 18.98 4.38 5.35
CA LEU A 165 19.12 5.80 5.55
C LEU A 165 17.90 6.47 6.19
N MET A 166 16.73 5.82 6.16
CA MET A 166 15.52 6.36 6.79
C MET A 166 15.66 6.61 8.29
N VAL A 167 16.53 5.84 8.97
CA VAL A 167 16.81 6.03 10.40
C VAL A 167 17.38 7.43 10.69
N PHE A 168 18.05 8.05 9.71
CA PHE A 168 18.64 9.37 9.85
C PHE A 168 17.70 10.49 9.41
N MET A 169 16.52 10.17 8.88
CA MET A 169 15.53 11.19 8.52
C MET A 169 14.86 11.72 9.79
N PRO A 170 14.83 13.04 9.98
CA PRO A 170 14.10 13.62 11.10
C PRO A 170 12.60 13.33 10.93
N GLU A 171 11.96 12.97 12.03
CA GLU A 171 10.50 12.89 12.05
C GLU A 171 9.93 14.24 11.65
N LYS A 172 9.05 14.22 10.67
CA LYS A 172 8.34 15.40 10.21
C LYS A 172 7.35 15.79 11.30
N THR A 173 7.77 16.64 12.23
CA THR A 173 6.82 17.27 13.13
C THR A 173 5.88 18.09 12.26
N ASP A 174 4.59 17.83 12.34
CA ASP A 174 3.56 18.70 11.77
C ASP A 174 3.74 20.08 12.38
N GLY A 175 4.63 20.87 11.77
CA GLY A 175 4.77 22.28 12.07
C GLY A 175 3.40 22.89 11.87
N ALA A 176 2.89 23.55 12.88
CA ALA A 176 1.63 24.27 12.81
C ALA A 176 1.58 24.98 11.46
N SER A 177 0.63 24.57 10.62
CA SER A 177 0.36 25.17 9.34
C SER A 177 0.11 26.65 9.63
N SER A 178 1.16 27.48 9.50
CA SER A 178 1.01 28.92 9.59
C SER A 178 0.16 29.30 8.38
N LYS A 179 -1.07 29.69 8.64
CA LYS A 179 -1.98 30.22 7.62
C LYS A 179 -1.54 31.61 7.13
N GLU A 180 -0.37 32.06 7.54
CA GLU A 180 0.21 33.36 7.21
C GLU A 180 1.36 33.16 6.23
N LEU A 181 1.22 33.68 5.04
CA LEU A 181 2.29 33.90 4.08
C LEU A 181 3.07 35.14 4.51
N LEU A 182 4.21 34.93 5.20
CA LEU A 182 5.16 35.99 5.45
C LEU A 182 5.91 36.29 4.15
N CYS A 183 5.69 37.50 3.63
CA CYS A 183 6.46 37.97 2.48
C CYS A 183 7.87 38.27 2.97
N PRO A 184 8.95 37.69 2.42
CA PRO A 184 10.30 38.08 2.73
C PRO A 184 10.51 39.51 2.20
N MET A 185 10.88 40.44 3.08
CA MET A 185 11.36 41.76 2.67
C MET A 185 12.81 41.67 2.26
#